data_1f957bf5f68c7afeb5c80f8fd545940a
#
_entry.id   1f957bf5f68c7afeb5c80f8fd545940a
#
_cell.length_a   1.000
_cell.length_b   1.000
_cell.length_c   1.000
_cell.angle_alpha   90.00
_cell.angle_beta   90.00
_cell.angle_gamma   90.00
#
_symmetry.space_group_name_H-M   'P 1'
#
loop_
_entity.id
_entity.type
_entity.pdbx_description
1 polymer ?
#
loop_
_entity_poly.entity_id
_entity_poly.type
_entity_poly.pdbx_seq_one_letter_code
_entity_poly.pdbx_strand_id
1 'polypeptide(L)'
;MAAKRVVPALLVLVAILALAGAALAGPTEADERVDAFLDETARLFGAGEADVVKILGEPRERQAVPFSSPHDDAPYEIVTLLYDGVTVSLYSMDGGARQFFHQIRVTSGPVCFARKVCLGLARERLAAVLGQPEEVEDEIWRYSDMSGYNELAFTFDAKGQVESMTWTAEAD
;
A
#
# COMPACT_ATOMS: atom_id res chain seq x y z
N MET A 1 -15.80 46.42 56.15
CA MET A 1 -14.55 45.71 55.82
C MET A 1 -14.82 44.80 54.67
N ALA A 2 -14.35 45.17 53.47
CA ALA A 2 -14.58 44.42 52.24
C ALA A 2 -13.31 43.65 51.84
N ALA A 3 -13.37 42.32 51.86
CA ALA A 3 -12.26 41.45 51.43
C ALA A 3 -12.25 41.34 49.93
N LYS A 4 -11.23 41.90 49.26
CA LYS A 4 -10.94 41.71 47.85
C LYS A 4 -10.41 40.27 47.62
N ARG A 5 -11.17 39.49 46.89
CA ARG A 5 -10.68 38.18 46.36
C ARG A 5 -9.76 38.44 45.18
N VAL A 6 -8.48 38.14 45.35
CA VAL A 6 -7.48 38.07 44.30
C VAL A 6 -7.61 36.68 43.65
N VAL A 7 -8.08 36.62 42.45
CA VAL A 7 -8.09 35.39 41.62
C VAL A 7 -6.70 35.28 40.99
N PRO A 8 -5.96 34.18 41.18
CA PRO A 8 -4.61 34.04 40.64
C PRO A 8 -4.70 33.82 39.11
N ALA A 9 -4.15 34.79 38.36
CA ALA A 9 -3.98 34.77 36.89
C ALA A 9 -3.04 33.65 36.38
N LEU A 10 -2.64 32.72 37.25
CA LEU A 10 -1.63 31.67 36.93
C LEU A 10 -2.23 30.42 36.28
N LEU A 11 -3.54 30.23 36.30
CA LEU A 11 -4.20 29.03 35.76
C LEU A 11 -4.50 29.08 34.26
N VAL A 12 -4.45 30.25 33.64
CA VAL A 12 -4.77 30.43 32.21
C VAL A 12 -3.52 30.17 31.32
N LEU A 13 -2.32 30.33 31.87
CA LEU A 13 -1.08 30.19 31.07
C LEU A 13 -0.68 28.72 30.82
N VAL A 14 -1.11 27.78 31.66
CA VAL A 14 -0.77 26.34 31.53
C VAL A 14 -1.66 25.66 30.48
N ALA A 15 -2.87 26.15 30.24
CA ALA A 15 -3.78 25.56 29.25
C ALA A 15 -3.41 25.87 27.78
N ILE A 16 -2.64 26.92 27.52
CA ILE A 16 -2.25 27.34 26.15
C ILE A 16 -1.01 26.57 25.66
N LEU A 17 -0.15 26.08 26.56
CA LEU A 17 1.03 25.28 26.18
C LEU A 17 0.71 23.81 25.83
N ALA A 18 -0.47 23.31 26.19
CA ALA A 18 -0.85 21.92 25.89
C ALA A 18 -1.44 21.73 24.46
N LEU A 19 -1.76 22.81 23.77
CA LEU A 19 -2.32 22.78 22.40
C LEU A 19 -1.29 22.99 21.28
N ALA A 20 -0.04 23.30 21.60
CA ALA A 20 1.01 23.55 20.62
C ALA A 20 1.83 22.30 20.24
N GLY A 21 1.50 21.12 20.78
CA GLY A 21 2.25 19.87 20.57
C GLY A 21 1.69 18.94 19.48
N ALA A 22 0.66 19.34 18.74
CA ALA A 22 0.03 18.49 17.71
C ALA A 22 0.37 18.95 16.28
N ALA A 23 1.57 19.41 16.05
CA ALA A 23 1.99 19.79 14.70
C ALA A 23 3.37 19.21 14.39
N LEU A 24 3.41 18.43 13.31
CA LEU A 24 4.57 17.78 12.68
C LEU A 24 4.93 16.40 13.28
N ALA A 25 3.99 15.47 13.27
CA ALA A 25 4.39 14.07 13.19
C ALA A 25 4.99 13.89 11.77
N GLY A 26 6.31 13.83 11.68
CA GLY A 26 7.00 13.33 10.48
C GLY A 26 6.59 11.88 10.22
N PRO A 27 7.02 11.31 9.07
CA PRO A 27 6.73 9.94 8.74
C PRO A 27 7.03 9.03 9.92
N THR A 28 6.13 8.10 10.21
CA THR A 28 6.33 7.14 11.28
C THR A 28 7.29 6.04 10.79
N GLU A 29 7.99 5.38 11.72
CA GLU A 29 8.81 4.20 11.37
C GLU A 29 8.00 3.10 10.68
N ALA A 30 6.67 3.09 10.85
CA ALA A 30 5.76 2.17 10.19
C ALA A 30 5.62 2.51 8.69
N ASP A 31 5.44 3.78 8.36
CA ASP A 31 5.29 4.25 6.98
C ASP A 31 6.57 3.96 6.17
N GLU A 32 7.75 4.24 6.73
CA GLU A 32 9.04 3.93 6.09
C GLU A 32 9.21 2.42 5.83
N ARG A 33 8.63 1.56 6.67
CA ARG A 33 8.67 0.11 6.44
C ARG A 33 7.80 -0.33 5.28
N VAL A 34 6.62 0.26 5.13
CA VAL A 34 5.70 -0.02 4.03
C VAL A 34 6.32 0.45 2.71
N ASP A 35 6.87 1.67 2.64
CA ASP A 35 7.56 2.19 1.46
C ASP A 35 8.71 1.27 1.03
N ALA A 36 9.60 0.92 1.97
CA ALA A 36 10.72 0.03 1.68
C ALA A 36 10.25 -1.37 1.21
N PHE A 37 9.15 -1.88 1.77
CA PHE A 37 8.58 -3.16 1.37
C PHE A 37 7.98 -3.11 -0.05
N LEU A 38 7.30 -2.01 -0.39
CA LEU A 38 6.75 -1.78 -1.73
C LEU A 38 7.85 -1.68 -2.78
N ASP A 39 8.89 -0.90 -2.49
CA ASP A 39 10.07 -0.79 -3.35
C ASP A 39 10.75 -2.15 -3.60
N GLU A 40 10.93 -2.93 -2.54
CA GLU A 40 11.50 -4.28 -2.65
C GLU A 40 10.58 -5.19 -3.47
N THR A 41 9.26 -5.10 -3.27
CA THR A 41 8.26 -5.88 -4.01
C THR A 41 8.26 -5.49 -5.49
N ALA A 42 8.28 -4.21 -5.82
CA ALA A 42 8.36 -3.73 -7.20
C ALA A 42 9.58 -4.33 -7.93
N ARG A 43 10.75 -4.34 -7.26
CA ARG A 43 11.98 -4.93 -7.85
C ARG A 43 11.86 -6.43 -8.13
N LEU A 44 11.06 -7.17 -7.36
CA LEU A 44 10.82 -8.59 -7.59
C LEU A 44 9.99 -8.85 -8.85
N PHE A 45 9.11 -7.94 -9.23
CA PHE A 45 8.26 -8.05 -10.42
C PHE A 45 8.84 -7.32 -11.65
N GLY A 46 9.88 -6.50 -11.46
CA GLY A 46 10.56 -5.75 -12.53
C GLY A 46 9.93 -4.39 -12.80
N ALA A 47 10.15 -3.85 -14.00
CA ALA A 47 9.75 -2.49 -14.37
C ALA A 47 8.57 -2.41 -15.34
N GLY A 48 8.08 -3.55 -15.85
CA GLY A 48 7.00 -3.58 -16.82
C GLY A 48 6.64 -4.98 -17.27
N GLU A 49 5.77 -5.07 -18.28
CA GLU A 49 5.21 -6.32 -18.83
C GLU A 49 6.30 -7.34 -19.18
N ALA A 50 7.34 -6.91 -19.88
CA ALA A 50 8.42 -7.81 -20.32
C ALA A 50 9.15 -8.46 -19.15
N ASP A 51 9.38 -7.72 -18.06
CA ASP A 51 10.02 -8.27 -16.86
C ASP A 51 9.07 -9.22 -16.12
N VAL A 52 7.79 -8.88 -16.00
CA VAL A 52 6.78 -9.76 -15.41
C VAL A 52 6.71 -11.09 -16.15
N VAL A 53 6.66 -11.07 -17.49
CA VAL A 53 6.65 -12.29 -18.32
C VAL A 53 7.94 -13.08 -18.14
N LYS A 54 9.09 -12.42 -18.04
CA LYS A 54 10.37 -13.10 -17.78
C LYS A 54 10.41 -13.79 -16.41
N ILE A 55 9.74 -13.23 -15.40
CA ILE A 55 9.73 -13.71 -14.01
C ILE A 55 8.68 -14.80 -13.81
N LEU A 56 7.44 -14.55 -14.29
CA LEU A 56 6.30 -15.43 -14.06
C LEU A 56 6.02 -16.41 -15.21
N GLY A 57 6.67 -16.23 -16.37
CA GLY A 57 6.38 -16.95 -17.61
C GLY A 57 5.28 -16.28 -18.42
N GLU A 58 4.86 -16.94 -19.50
CA GLU A 58 3.77 -16.43 -20.35
C GLU A 58 2.44 -16.43 -19.59
N PRO A 59 1.68 -15.33 -19.62
CA PRO A 59 0.36 -15.29 -19.01
C PRO A 59 -0.62 -16.18 -19.77
N ARG A 60 -1.63 -16.70 -19.08
CA ARG A 60 -2.72 -17.45 -19.70
C ARG A 60 -3.56 -16.53 -20.61
N GLU A 61 -3.67 -15.27 -20.23
CA GLU A 61 -4.44 -14.27 -20.95
C GLU A 61 -3.82 -12.90 -20.72
N ARG A 62 -3.79 -12.09 -21.79
CA ARG A 62 -3.40 -10.69 -21.77
C ARG A 62 -4.58 -9.85 -22.23
N GLN A 63 -4.99 -8.92 -21.41
CA GLN A 63 -6.03 -7.95 -21.73
C GLN A 63 -5.42 -6.56 -21.79
N ALA A 64 -5.92 -5.69 -22.68
CA ALA A 64 -5.57 -4.27 -22.70
C ALA A 64 -6.86 -3.47 -22.85
N VAL A 65 -7.09 -2.54 -21.95
CA VAL A 65 -8.29 -1.71 -21.90
C VAL A 65 -7.85 -0.24 -21.94
N PRO A 66 -8.36 0.57 -22.87
CA PRO A 66 -8.10 2.01 -22.88
C PRO A 66 -8.49 2.62 -21.52
N PHE A 67 -7.63 3.48 -21.02
CA PHE A 67 -7.84 4.26 -19.81
C PHE A 67 -7.66 5.74 -20.12
N SER A 68 -8.55 6.58 -19.62
CA SER A 68 -8.45 8.04 -19.75
C SER A 68 -8.11 8.63 -18.39
N SER A 69 -6.97 9.30 -18.31
CA SER A 69 -6.63 10.09 -17.11
C SER A 69 -7.56 11.31 -17.03
N PRO A 70 -8.02 11.68 -15.84
CA PRO A 70 -8.73 12.95 -15.65
C PRO A 70 -7.80 14.17 -15.77
N HIS A 71 -6.48 13.98 -15.82
CA HIS A 71 -5.48 15.05 -15.76
C HIS A 71 -4.86 15.39 -17.11
N ASP A 72 -4.97 14.51 -18.11
CA ASP A 72 -4.47 14.77 -19.46
C ASP A 72 -5.25 13.97 -20.52
N ASP A 73 -5.04 14.33 -21.81
CA ASP A 73 -5.65 13.65 -22.95
C ASP A 73 -4.74 12.57 -23.59
N ALA A 74 -3.69 12.14 -22.87
CA ALA A 74 -2.80 11.12 -23.41
C ALA A 74 -3.49 9.75 -23.48
N PRO A 75 -3.20 8.95 -24.52
CA PRO A 75 -3.74 7.60 -24.61
C PRO A 75 -3.02 6.68 -23.61
N TYR A 76 -3.74 6.23 -22.61
CA TYR A 76 -3.29 5.22 -21.65
C TYR A 76 -4.02 3.91 -21.87
N GLU A 77 -3.40 2.82 -21.48
CA GLU A 77 -4.04 1.51 -21.40
C GLU A 77 -3.74 0.90 -20.03
N ILE A 78 -4.70 0.15 -19.49
CA ILE A 78 -4.45 -0.80 -18.43
C ILE A 78 -4.21 -2.16 -19.08
N VAL A 79 -2.99 -2.64 -19.01
CA VAL A 79 -2.61 -3.98 -19.47
C VAL A 79 -2.69 -4.93 -18.27
N THR A 80 -3.50 -5.97 -18.40
CA THR A 80 -3.68 -7.00 -17.34
C THR A 80 -3.17 -8.34 -17.83
N LEU A 81 -2.26 -8.94 -17.07
CA LEU A 81 -1.68 -10.26 -17.29
C LEU A 81 -2.29 -11.24 -16.28
N LEU A 82 -2.97 -12.27 -16.78
CA LEU A 82 -3.67 -13.26 -15.98
C LEU A 82 -2.87 -14.55 -15.94
N TYR A 83 -2.50 -14.97 -14.74
CA TYR A 83 -1.85 -16.24 -14.42
C TYR A 83 -2.73 -17.10 -13.51
N ASP A 84 -2.34 -18.34 -13.24
CA ASP A 84 -3.01 -19.17 -12.24
C ASP A 84 -2.76 -18.62 -10.83
N GLY A 85 -3.78 -17.93 -10.28
CA GLY A 85 -3.75 -17.34 -8.96
C GLY A 85 -2.91 -16.07 -8.82
N VAL A 86 -2.42 -15.49 -9.94
CA VAL A 86 -1.76 -14.19 -9.94
C VAL A 86 -2.34 -13.32 -11.04
N THR A 87 -2.64 -12.09 -10.71
CA THR A 87 -3.02 -11.04 -11.67
C THR A 87 -2.05 -9.88 -11.53
N VAL A 88 -1.49 -9.43 -12.64
CA VAL A 88 -0.65 -8.23 -12.69
C VAL A 88 -1.25 -7.25 -13.68
N SER A 89 -1.57 -6.05 -13.22
CA SER A 89 -2.05 -4.95 -14.06
C SER A 89 -1.04 -3.81 -14.06
N LEU A 90 -0.87 -3.21 -15.23
CA LEU A 90 0.09 -2.14 -15.48
C LEU A 90 -0.62 -0.98 -16.18
N TYR A 91 -0.36 0.25 -15.75
CA TYR A 91 -0.57 1.42 -16.59
C TYR A 91 0.47 1.39 -17.70
N SER A 92 0.04 1.53 -18.93
CA SER A 92 0.89 1.51 -20.14
C SER A 92 0.68 2.80 -20.92
N MET A 93 1.73 3.55 -21.16
CA MET A 93 1.74 4.83 -21.83
C MET A 93 2.69 4.78 -23.03
N ASP A 94 2.48 5.71 -23.98
CA ASP A 94 3.34 5.89 -25.16
C ASP A 94 3.51 4.57 -25.97
N GLY A 95 2.43 3.80 -26.10
CA GLY A 95 2.48 2.51 -26.79
C GLY A 95 3.31 1.45 -26.06
N GLY A 96 3.41 1.51 -24.75
CA GLY A 96 4.16 0.57 -23.91
C GLY A 96 5.59 1.01 -23.57
N ALA A 97 6.03 2.19 -24.01
CA ALA A 97 7.38 2.69 -23.72
C ALA A 97 7.58 3.04 -22.24
N ARG A 98 6.51 3.41 -21.55
CA ARG A 98 6.48 3.66 -20.12
C ARG A 98 5.38 2.81 -19.49
N GLN A 99 5.72 2.07 -18.45
CA GLN A 99 4.79 1.23 -17.71
C GLN A 99 5.01 1.38 -16.22
N PHE A 100 3.91 1.30 -15.45
CA PHE A 100 3.92 1.34 -13.99
C PHE A 100 2.93 0.29 -13.49
N PHE A 101 3.23 -0.31 -12.34
CA PHE A 101 2.26 -1.20 -11.71
C PHE A 101 0.99 -0.44 -11.32
N HIS A 102 -0.15 -1.01 -11.68
CA HIS A 102 -1.45 -0.60 -11.17
C HIS A 102 -1.91 -1.54 -10.06
N GLN A 103 -1.77 -2.85 -10.28
CA GLN A 103 -2.15 -3.84 -9.27
C GLN A 103 -1.35 -5.13 -9.44
N ILE A 104 -0.98 -5.71 -8.31
CA ILE A 104 -0.51 -7.10 -8.24
C ILE A 104 -1.38 -7.81 -7.21
N ARG A 105 -2.06 -8.87 -7.62
CA ARG A 105 -2.90 -9.70 -6.76
C ARG A 105 -2.45 -11.15 -6.81
N VAL A 106 -2.30 -11.76 -5.63
CA VAL A 106 -1.90 -13.17 -5.47
C VAL A 106 -2.98 -13.87 -4.62
N THR A 107 -3.57 -14.93 -5.17
CA THR A 107 -4.62 -15.73 -4.53
C THR A 107 -4.28 -17.21 -4.48
N SER A 108 -3.28 -17.66 -5.24
CA SER A 108 -2.75 -19.02 -5.17
C SER A 108 -1.33 -19.09 -5.75
N GLY A 109 -0.65 -20.23 -5.58
CA GLY A 109 0.68 -20.46 -6.13
C GLY A 109 1.82 -20.03 -5.21
N PRO A 110 3.07 -20.18 -5.67
CA PRO A 110 4.27 -19.96 -4.86
C PRO A 110 4.79 -18.52 -4.90
N VAL A 111 4.05 -17.59 -5.51
CA VAL A 111 4.48 -16.18 -5.65
C VAL A 111 4.41 -15.47 -4.30
N CYS A 112 5.47 -14.75 -3.97
CA CYS A 112 5.59 -13.99 -2.73
C CYS A 112 5.89 -12.52 -3.05
N PHE A 113 5.48 -11.64 -2.16
CA PHE A 113 6.00 -10.28 -2.09
C PHE A 113 7.37 -10.26 -1.38
N ALA A 114 7.96 -9.10 -1.24
CA ALA A 114 9.24 -8.93 -0.58
C ALA A 114 9.29 -9.60 0.81
N ARG A 115 10.49 -9.78 1.34
CA ARG A 115 10.74 -10.32 2.70
C ARG A 115 10.04 -11.65 2.98
N LYS A 116 9.77 -12.44 1.91
CA LYS A 116 9.07 -13.74 1.99
C LYS A 116 7.65 -13.63 2.54
N VAL A 117 6.95 -12.54 2.26
CA VAL A 117 5.52 -12.44 2.53
C VAL A 117 4.80 -13.22 1.43
N CYS A 118 4.25 -14.37 1.80
CA CYS A 118 3.63 -15.35 0.90
C CYS A 118 2.27 -15.77 1.46
N LEU A 119 1.46 -16.41 0.64
CA LEU A 119 0.26 -17.08 1.10
C LEU A 119 0.61 -18.11 2.20
N GLY A 120 -0.26 -18.26 3.19
CA GLY A 120 -0.04 -19.12 4.36
C GLY A 120 0.84 -18.50 5.45
N LEU A 121 1.36 -17.26 5.27
CA LEU A 121 2.09 -16.57 6.33
C LEU A 121 1.15 -16.24 7.49
N ALA A 122 1.56 -16.53 8.73
CA ALA A 122 0.77 -16.19 9.91
C ALA A 122 0.68 -14.66 10.09
N ARG A 123 -0.47 -14.18 10.57
CA ARG A 123 -0.79 -12.76 10.81
C ARG A 123 0.28 -12.05 11.68
N GLU A 124 0.76 -12.73 12.71
CA GLU A 124 1.78 -12.19 13.62
C GLU A 124 3.14 -12.00 12.92
N ARG A 125 3.44 -12.86 11.93
CA ARG A 125 4.66 -12.74 11.14
C ARG A 125 4.55 -11.59 10.14
N LEU A 126 3.36 -11.35 9.55
CA LEU A 126 3.11 -10.19 8.71
C LEU A 126 3.30 -8.90 9.52
N ALA A 127 2.70 -8.82 10.74
CA ALA A 127 2.88 -7.69 11.64
C ALA A 127 4.37 -7.47 12.04
N ALA A 128 5.16 -8.53 12.15
CA ALA A 128 6.59 -8.40 12.41
C ALA A 128 7.37 -7.80 11.22
N VAL A 129 6.86 -7.94 9.99
CA VAL A 129 7.47 -7.39 8.77
C VAL A 129 7.03 -5.96 8.51
N LEU A 130 5.72 -5.67 8.56
CA LEU A 130 5.12 -4.40 8.15
C LEU A 130 4.75 -3.48 9.34
N GLY A 131 4.68 -4.01 10.54
CA GLY A 131 4.08 -3.32 11.68
C GLY A 131 2.60 -3.64 11.85
N GLN A 132 1.91 -2.86 12.67
CA GLN A 132 0.46 -2.97 12.78
C GLN A 132 -0.20 -2.34 11.55
N PRO A 133 -1.31 -2.90 11.04
CA PRO A 133 -2.04 -2.31 9.93
C PRO A 133 -2.64 -0.96 10.33
N GLU A 134 -2.80 -0.07 9.36
CA GLU A 134 -3.52 1.19 9.55
C GLU A 134 -5.02 0.96 9.73
N GLU A 135 -5.55 0.02 8.95
CA GLU A 135 -6.97 -0.32 8.97
C GLU A 135 -7.16 -1.82 9.07
N VAL A 136 -8.15 -2.21 9.88
CA VAL A 136 -8.60 -3.60 10.02
C VAL A 136 -10.11 -3.60 9.79
N GLU A 137 -10.53 -4.22 8.71
CA GLU A 137 -11.93 -4.41 8.38
C GLU A 137 -12.19 -5.91 8.19
N ASP A 138 -12.97 -6.50 9.08
CA ASP A 138 -13.19 -7.94 9.12
C ASP A 138 -11.86 -8.74 9.17
N GLU A 139 -11.61 -9.57 8.14
CA GLU A 139 -10.37 -10.36 7.98
C GLU A 139 -9.38 -9.70 7.01
N ILE A 140 -9.52 -8.39 6.75
CA ILE A 140 -8.65 -7.63 5.84
C ILE A 140 -7.79 -6.67 6.64
N TRP A 141 -6.48 -6.73 6.44
CA TRP A 141 -5.52 -5.76 6.92
C TRP A 141 -5.02 -4.88 5.78
N ARG A 142 -5.05 -3.56 5.98
CA ARG A 142 -4.60 -2.57 5.01
C ARG A 142 -3.42 -1.78 5.54
N TYR A 143 -2.52 -1.47 4.63
CA TYR A 143 -1.34 -0.64 4.84
C TYR A 143 -1.23 0.31 3.65
N SER A 144 -0.97 1.59 3.92
CA SER A 144 -0.71 2.58 2.88
C SER A 144 0.74 3.04 2.93
N ASP A 145 1.27 3.51 1.82
CA ASP A 145 2.55 4.19 1.80
C ASP A 145 2.39 5.65 2.29
N MET A 146 3.51 6.33 2.50
CA MET A 146 3.52 7.72 2.95
C MET A 146 2.80 8.67 1.98
N SER A 147 2.73 8.34 0.69
CA SER A 147 2.06 9.16 -0.32
C SER A 147 0.55 8.97 -0.34
N GLY A 148 0.06 7.83 0.17
CA GLY A 148 -1.33 7.40 0.07
C GLY A 148 -1.73 6.89 -1.31
N TYR A 149 -0.77 6.78 -2.25
CA TYR A 149 -1.04 6.27 -3.60
C TYR A 149 -0.89 4.75 -3.72
N ASN A 150 -0.25 4.12 -2.75
CA ASN A 150 -0.07 2.69 -2.73
C ASN A 150 -0.77 2.07 -1.52
N GLU A 151 -1.57 1.06 -1.77
CA GLU A 151 -2.23 0.26 -0.74
C GLU A 151 -1.82 -1.20 -0.84
N LEU A 152 -1.51 -1.80 0.31
CA LEU A 152 -1.39 -3.23 0.48
C LEU A 152 -2.60 -3.75 1.24
N ALA A 153 -3.27 -4.75 0.71
CA ALA A 153 -4.37 -5.45 1.37
C ALA A 153 -4.04 -6.94 1.52
N PHE A 154 -4.21 -7.46 2.73
CA PHE A 154 -4.03 -8.88 3.04
C PHE A 154 -5.33 -9.43 3.63
N THR A 155 -5.86 -10.50 3.03
CA THR A 155 -6.97 -11.26 3.63
C THR A 155 -6.42 -12.47 4.36
N PHE A 156 -7.13 -12.91 5.40
CA PHE A 156 -6.72 -14.05 6.21
C PHE A 156 -7.80 -15.13 6.23
N ASP A 157 -7.36 -16.36 6.25
CA ASP A 157 -8.22 -17.51 6.47
C ASP A 157 -8.65 -17.63 7.95
N ALA A 158 -9.52 -18.60 8.25
CA ALA A 158 -10.02 -18.87 9.60
C ALA A 158 -8.91 -19.28 10.61
N LYS A 159 -7.69 -19.58 10.14
CA LYS A 159 -6.53 -19.91 10.97
C LYS A 159 -5.60 -18.70 11.18
N GLY A 160 -5.97 -17.53 10.63
CA GLY A 160 -5.15 -16.34 10.67
C GLY A 160 -3.93 -16.39 9.75
N GLN A 161 -4.00 -17.16 8.67
CA GLN A 161 -2.95 -17.22 7.65
C GLN A 161 -3.36 -16.41 6.43
N VAL A 162 -2.41 -15.73 5.80
CA VAL A 162 -2.64 -14.94 4.58
C VAL A 162 -3.22 -15.83 3.49
N GLU A 163 -4.44 -15.51 3.07
CA GLU A 163 -5.19 -16.20 2.00
C GLU A 163 -5.06 -15.47 0.67
N SER A 164 -5.00 -14.13 0.69
CA SER A 164 -4.70 -13.33 -0.50
C SER A 164 -3.86 -12.11 -0.16
N MET A 165 -3.15 -11.62 -1.15
CA MET A 165 -2.34 -10.41 -1.09
C MET A 165 -2.65 -9.55 -2.30
N THR A 166 -2.86 -8.26 -2.07
CA THR A 166 -3.04 -7.28 -3.15
C THR A 166 -2.17 -6.06 -2.87
N TRP A 167 -1.44 -5.60 -3.86
CA TRP A 167 -0.86 -4.27 -3.92
C TRP A 167 -1.58 -3.51 -5.02
N THR A 168 -2.12 -2.35 -4.71
CA THR A 168 -2.73 -1.42 -5.67
C THR A 168 -1.95 -0.11 -5.65
N ALA A 169 -1.58 0.39 -6.82
CA ALA A 169 -0.99 1.70 -7.00
C ALA A 169 -1.96 2.57 -7.82
N GLU A 170 -2.33 3.71 -7.30
CA GLU A 170 -3.15 4.69 -8.01
C GLU A 170 -2.24 5.61 -8.83
N ALA A 171 -2.62 5.87 -10.08
CA ALA A 171 -1.99 6.90 -10.89
C ALA A 171 -2.76 8.20 -10.71
N ASP A 172 -2.05 9.27 -10.33
CA ASP A 172 -2.54 10.64 -10.36
C ASP A 172 -2.77 11.11 -11.79
#